data_9f77fd053d5e2c88979c30bf0ff820d6
#
_entry.id   9f77fd053d5e2c88979c30bf0ff820d6
#
_cell.length_a   1.000
_cell.length_b   1.000
_cell.length_c   1.000
_cell.angle_alpha   90.00
_cell.angle_beta   90.00
_cell.angle_gamma   90.00
#
_symmetry.space_group_name_H-M   'P 1'
#
loop_
_entity.id
_entity.type
_entity.pdbx_description
1 polymer ?
#
loop_
_entity_poly.entity_id
_entity_poly.type
_entity_poly.pdbx_seq_one_letter_code
_entity_poly.pdbx_strand_id
1 'polypeptide(L)'
;MAIVPENISDEQAAALPLVGLTAYQALFEKMQVQTGESILIHAGAGGLGSTMIQLAKNSGLKVITTASAKNHPFLYELGADLVIDYRTQDFIEVCLPVVYVFDTIGGKTLLDSFKVVKSYGKVVSVSGLPDKKFAQSYGLTLFWQQAFEFVSRKITQAAKKAQAEYEFLFMKPNGQQLATHFELLVYHQLSVQIDCQYDFKDIQAALDYVAKGHAKGKVIVKIDDE
;
A
#
# COMPACT_ATOMS: atom_id res chain seq x y z
N MET A 1 -14.82 -2.67 15.72
CA MET A 1 -13.79 -2.13 16.65
C MET A 1 -12.84 -3.27 16.98
N ALA A 2 -11.59 -2.97 17.32
CA ALA A 2 -10.61 -3.90 17.88
C ALA A 2 -10.11 -3.32 19.21
N ILE A 3 -9.82 -4.19 20.16
CA ILE A 3 -9.22 -3.79 21.44
C ILE A 3 -7.70 -3.68 21.21
N VAL A 4 -7.10 -2.59 21.68
CA VAL A 4 -5.64 -2.41 21.64
C VAL A 4 -5.03 -3.23 22.79
N PRO A 5 -4.06 -4.13 22.53
CA PRO A 5 -3.35 -4.84 23.58
C PRO A 5 -2.54 -3.90 24.49
N GLU A 6 -2.44 -4.22 25.78
CA GLU A 6 -1.78 -3.37 26.79
C GLU A 6 -0.29 -3.05 26.49
N ASN A 7 0.38 -3.93 25.75
CA ASN A 7 1.80 -3.76 25.38
C ASN A 7 2.02 -3.00 24.06
N ILE A 8 0.97 -2.47 23.44
CA ILE A 8 1.03 -1.62 22.23
C ILE A 8 0.86 -0.16 22.67
N SER A 9 1.77 0.72 22.26
CA SER A 9 1.65 2.14 22.58
C SER A 9 0.52 2.80 21.77
N ASP A 10 0.01 3.92 22.30
CA ASP A 10 -1.05 4.69 21.63
C ASP A 10 -0.62 5.17 20.25
N GLU A 11 0.65 5.52 20.07
CA GLU A 11 1.20 5.92 18.77
C GLU A 11 1.18 4.77 17.77
N GLN A 12 1.52 3.56 18.20
CA GLN A 12 1.44 2.37 17.33
C GLN A 12 -0.01 2.05 17.00
N ALA A 13 -0.89 2.14 18.00
CA ALA A 13 -2.33 1.92 17.83
C ALA A 13 -2.96 2.95 16.87
N ALA A 14 -2.54 4.20 16.92
CA ALA A 14 -3.01 5.26 16.01
C ALA A 14 -2.44 5.12 14.60
N ALA A 15 -1.18 4.67 14.47
CA ALA A 15 -0.51 4.56 13.18
C ALA A 15 -1.00 3.41 12.30
N LEU A 16 -1.43 2.28 12.91
CA LEU A 16 -1.71 1.02 12.22
C LEU A 16 -3.01 0.94 11.44
N PRO A 17 -4.17 1.44 11.90
CA PRO A 17 -5.48 1.06 11.36
C PRO A 17 -5.61 1.23 9.85
N LEU A 18 -5.29 2.41 9.33
CA LEU A 18 -5.42 2.69 7.91
C LEU A 18 -4.47 1.84 7.07
N VAL A 19 -3.19 1.81 7.43
CA VAL A 19 -2.17 1.14 6.62
C VAL A 19 -2.25 -0.38 6.75
N GLY A 20 -2.54 -0.90 7.94
CA GLY A 20 -2.73 -2.32 8.19
C GLY A 20 -3.93 -2.87 7.42
N LEU A 21 -5.10 -2.25 7.58
CA LEU A 21 -6.30 -2.69 6.86
C LEU A 21 -6.14 -2.58 5.35
N THR A 22 -5.52 -1.51 4.84
CA THR A 22 -5.27 -1.36 3.41
C THR A 22 -4.35 -2.45 2.89
N ALA A 23 -3.24 -2.73 3.58
CA ALA A 23 -2.29 -3.76 3.18
C ALA A 23 -2.92 -5.16 3.24
N TYR A 24 -3.69 -5.47 4.30
CA TYR A 24 -4.39 -6.74 4.42
C TYR A 24 -5.38 -6.97 3.29
N GLN A 25 -6.27 -6.00 3.07
CA GLN A 25 -7.31 -6.11 2.04
C GLN A 25 -6.71 -6.18 0.64
N ALA A 26 -5.60 -5.46 0.39
CA ALA A 26 -4.88 -5.57 -0.87
C ALA A 26 -4.32 -6.98 -1.09
N LEU A 27 -3.57 -7.52 -0.12
CA LEU A 27 -2.90 -8.81 -0.25
C LEU A 27 -3.89 -9.99 -0.26
N PHE A 28 -4.80 -10.03 0.73
CA PHE A 28 -5.58 -11.23 0.99
C PHE A 28 -6.97 -11.21 0.34
N GLU A 29 -7.62 -10.05 0.22
CA GLU A 29 -8.94 -9.99 -0.39
C GLU A 29 -8.87 -9.72 -1.91
N LYS A 30 -8.00 -8.78 -2.35
CA LYS A 30 -7.91 -8.40 -3.76
C LYS A 30 -6.94 -9.27 -4.54
N MET A 31 -5.69 -9.33 -4.11
CA MET A 31 -4.66 -10.12 -4.78
C MET A 31 -4.83 -11.61 -4.54
N GLN A 32 -5.26 -12.03 -3.33
CA GLN A 32 -5.34 -13.44 -2.90
C GLN A 32 -3.98 -14.13 -3.08
N VAL A 33 -2.96 -13.49 -2.51
CA VAL A 33 -1.55 -13.85 -2.71
C VAL A 33 -1.24 -15.31 -2.35
N GLN A 34 -0.31 -15.91 -3.10
CA GLN A 34 0.14 -17.27 -2.88
C GLN A 34 1.64 -17.28 -2.51
N THR A 35 2.00 -18.11 -1.53
CA THR A 35 3.40 -18.28 -1.11
C THR A 35 4.31 -18.66 -2.28
N GLY A 36 5.48 -18.05 -2.35
CA GLY A 36 6.48 -18.28 -3.41
C GLY A 36 6.32 -17.35 -4.62
N GLU A 37 5.20 -16.64 -4.76
CA GLU A 37 4.98 -15.67 -5.82
C GLU A 37 5.71 -14.35 -5.55
N SER A 38 5.68 -13.43 -6.52
CA SER A 38 6.40 -12.16 -6.46
C SER A 38 5.46 -10.97 -6.53
N ILE A 39 5.79 -9.93 -5.76
CA ILE A 39 5.07 -8.66 -5.72
C ILE A 39 6.02 -7.47 -5.91
N LEU A 40 5.59 -6.49 -6.71
CA LEU A 40 6.19 -5.16 -6.77
C LEU A 40 5.34 -4.19 -5.93
N ILE A 41 5.98 -3.51 -4.99
CA ILE A 41 5.35 -2.51 -4.11
C ILE A 41 5.97 -1.15 -4.41
N HIS A 42 5.19 -0.22 -4.94
CA HIS A 42 5.67 1.14 -5.15
C HIS A 42 5.70 1.97 -3.86
N ALA A 43 6.68 2.90 -3.77
CA ALA A 43 6.89 3.77 -2.62
C ALA A 43 7.04 3.02 -1.27
N GLY A 44 7.92 2.00 -1.25
CA GLY A 44 8.11 1.11 -0.09
C GLY A 44 8.48 1.79 1.23
N ALA A 45 9.13 2.96 1.19
CA ALA A 45 9.55 3.69 2.41
C ALA A 45 8.42 4.49 3.08
N GLY A 46 7.25 4.61 2.45
CA GLY A 46 6.09 5.24 3.08
C GLY A 46 5.40 4.33 4.11
N GLY A 47 4.54 4.89 4.94
CA GLY A 47 3.86 4.13 6.01
C GLY A 47 3.06 2.92 5.50
N LEU A 48 2.38 3.05 4.34
CA LEU A 48 1.65 1.94 3.74
C LEU A 48 2.60 0.92 3.07
N GLY A 49 3.61 1.41 2.33
CA GLY A 49 4.58 0.56 1.65
C GLY A 49 5.39 -0.31 2.63
N SER A 50 5.86 0.26 3.74
CA SER A 50 6.62 -0.45 4.77
C SER A 50 5.80 -1.53 5.47
N THR A 51 4.53 -1.26 5.75
CA THR A 51 3.59 -2.26 6.29
C THR A 51 3.32 -3.38 5.27
N MET A 52 3.11 -3.01 4.00
CA MET A 52 2.85 -3.96 2.92
C MET A 52 4.04 -4.91 2.70
N ILE A 53 5.29 -4.41 2.72
CA ILE A 53 6.51 -5.23 2.57
C ILE A 53 6.56 -6.31 3.64
N GLN A 54 6.36 -5.96 4.91
CA GLN A 54 6.40 -6.90 6.02
C GLN A 54 5.32 -7.97 5.91
N LEU A 55 4.07 -7.57 5.64
CA LEU A 55 2.97 -8.53 5.47
C LEU A 55 3.17 -9.44 4.25
N ALA A 56 3.66 -8.92 3.14
CA ALA A 56 3.97 -9.69 1.94
C ALA A 56 5.10 -10.70 2.22
N LYS A 57 6.15 -10.26 2.93
CA LYS A 57 7.26 -11.14 3.30
C LYS A 57 6.83 -12.24 4.25
N ASN A 58 6.03 -11.92 5.27
CA ASN A 58 5.47 -12.90 6.20
C ASN A 58 4.55 -13.91 5.50
N SER A 59 3.95 -13.52 4.38
CA SER A 59 3.14 -14.42 3.53
C SER A 59 3.98 -15.26 2.57
N GLY A 60 5.31 -15.19 2.65
CA GLY A 60 6.24 -15.96 1.82
C GLY A 60 6.40 -15.46 0.39
N LEU A 61 6.09 -14.19 0.12
CA LEU A 61 6.29 -13.59 -1.20
C LEU A 61 7.75 -13.17 -1.41
N LYS A 62 8.15 -13.10 -2.69
CA LYS A 62 9.34 -12.37 -3.12
C LYS A 62 8.97 -10.90 -3.30
N VAL A 63 9.56 -10.04 -2.49
CA VAL A 63 9.18 -8.63 -2.40
C VAL A 63 10.17 -7.74 -3.14
N ILE A 64 9.68 -7.05 -4.16
CA ILE A 64 10.40 -6.01 -4.90
C ILE A 64 9.75 -4.68 -4.54
N THR A 65 10.54 -3.64 -4.33
CA THR A 65 9.98 -2.32 -4.02
C THR A 65 10.76 -1.18 -4.68
N THR A 66 10.11 -0.03 -4.82
CA THR A 66 10.74 1.20 -5.32
C THR A 66 10.91 2.21 -4.20
N ALA A 67 12.12 2.78 -4.05
CA ALA A 67 12.42 3.83 -3.08
C ALA A 67 13.67 4.61 -3.53
N SER A 68 13.99 5.72 -2.86
CA SER A 68 15.28 6.38 -3.03
C SER A 68 16.39 5.62 -2.32
N ALA A 69 17.63 5.68 -2.82
CA ALA A 69 18.80 4.94 -2.32
C ALA A 69 19.01 5.04 -0.80
N LYS A 70 18.76 6.23 -0.21
CA LYS A 70 18.89 6.46 1.24
C LYS A 70 18.00 5.54 2.11
N ASN A 71 16.95 4.96 1.54
CA ASN A 71 16.00 4.10 2.25
C ASN A 71 16.25 2.60 2.01
N HIS A 72 17.22 2.24 1.16
CA HIS A 72 17.48 0.83 0.83
C HIS A 72 17.81 -0.04 2.04
N PRO A 73 18.74 0.34 2.97
CA PRO A 73 19.04 -0.48 4.13
C PRO A 73 17.80 -0.80 4.95
N PHE A 74 17.00 0.22 5.26
CA PHE A 74 15.75 0.09 5.99
C PHE A 74 14.77 -0.88 5.32
N LEU A 75 14.64 -0.82 3.99
CA LEU A 75 13.69 -1.69 3.27
C LEU A 75 14.14 -3.14 3.20
N TYR A 76 15.46 -3.39 3.13
CA TYR A 76 16.01 -4.74 3.26
C TYR A 76 15.78 -5.31 4.67
N GLU A 77 15.91 -4.50 5.72
CA GLU A 77 15.60 -4.90 7.11
C GLU A 77 14.12 -5.28 7.27
N LEU A 78 13.21 -4.60 6.55
CA LEU A 78 11.77 -4.94 6.52
C LEU A 78 11.45 -6.20 5.70
N GLY A 79 12.43 -6.77 4.99
CA GLY A 79 12.29 -8.01 4.24
C GLY A 79 12.10 -7.84 2.72
N ALA A 80 12.40 -6.67 2.15
CA ALA A 80 12.46 -6.54 0.69
C ALA A 80 13.61 -7.39 0.12
N ASP A 81 13.36 -8.14 -0.96
CA ASP A 81 14.37 -8.94 -1.65
C ASP A 81 15.13 -8.11 -2.70
N LEU A 82 14.48 -7.08 -3.25
CA LEU A 82 15.08 -6.13 -4.20
C LEU A 82 14.49 -4.73 -3.98
N VAL A 83 15.36 -3.73 -3.87
CA VAL A 83 14.97 -2.31 -3.82
C VAL A 83 15.50 -1.59 -5.04
N ILE A 84 14.61 -0.97 -5.81
CA ILE A 84 14.92 -0.24 -7.06
C ILE A 84 14.93 1.24 -6.74
N ASP A 85 16.05 1.94 -7.01
CA ASP A 85 16.13 3.39 -6.88
C ASP A 85 15.44 4.09 -8.05
N TYR A 86 14.22 4.56 -7.84
CA TYR A 86 13.40 5.23 -8.86
C TYR A 86 14.02 6.53 -9.41
N ARG A 87 15.10 7.05 -8.78
CA ARG A 87 15.79 8.26 -9.24
C ARG A 87 16.82 7.97 -10.32
N THR A 88 17.38 6.78 -10.33
CA THR A 88 18.50 6.38 -11.19
C THR A 88 18.18 5.16 -12.05
N GLN A 89 17.10 4.45 -11.77
CA GLN A 89 16.74 3.20 -12.44
C GLN A 89 15.27 3.25 -12.90
N ASP A 90 15.02 2.74 -14.10
CA ASP A 90 13.64 2.45 -14.55
C ASP A 90 13.24 1.05 -14.07
N PHE A 91 12.19 0.99 -13.26
CA PHE A 91 11.71 -0.29 -12.74
C PHE A 91 11.23 -1.23 -13.85
N ILE A 92 10.84 -0.71 -15.01
CA ILE A 92 10.44 -1.53 -16.16
C ILE A 92 11.61 -2.37 -16.67
N GLU A 93 12.83 -1.83 -16.61
CA GLU A 93 14.03 -2.51 -17.09
C GLU A 93 14.65 -3.44 -16.04
N VAL A 94 14.52 -3.08 -14.76
CA VAL A 94 15.18 -3.78 -13.64
C VAL A 94 14.30 -4.86 -13.03
N CYS A 95 12.98 -4.63 -12.97
CA CYS A 95 12.05 -5.55 -12.34
C CYS A 95 11.79 -6.76 -13.24
N LEU A 96 12.08 -7.97 -12.74
CA LEU A 96 11.61 -9.18 -13.39
C LEU A 96 10.08 -9.26 -13.33
N PRO A 97 9.42 -9.92 -14.30
CA PRO A 97 7.97 -10.01 -14.30
C PRO A 97 7.41 -10.58 -12.99
N VAL A 98 6.48 -9.86 -12.37
CA VAL A 98 5.86 -10.19 -11.08
C VAL A 98 4.41 -10.64 -11.25
N VAL A 99 3.88 -11.38 -10.27
CA VAL A 99 2.47 -11.77 -10.26
C VAL A 99 1.57 -10.64 -9.77
N TYR A 100 2.05 -9.89 -8.78
CA TYR A 100 1.29 -8.81 -8.16
C TYR A 100 2.01 -7.47 -8.24
N VAL A 101 1.24 -6.39 -8.38
CA VAL A 101 1.73 -5.02 -8.22
C VAL A 101 0.80 -4.28 -7.27
N PHE A 102 1.39 -3.64 -6.26
CA PHE A 102 0.69 -2.70 -5.38
C PHE A 102 1.14 -1.27 -5.67
N ASP A 103 0.22 -0.45 -6.13
CA ASP A 103 0.47 0.93 -6.54
C ASP A 103 -0.13 1.94 -5.56
N THR A 104 0.73 2.84 -5.06
CA THR A 104 0.39 3.97 -4.19
C THR A 104 0.71 5.32 -4.83
N ILE A 105 1.13 5.34 -6.11
CA ILE A 105 1.60 6.53 -6.82
C ILE A 105 0.58 6.99 -7.86
N GLY A 106 0.00 6.03 -8.60
CA GLY A 106 -0.94 6.33 -9.68
C GLY A 106 -0.25 6.85 -10.96
N GLY A 107 -1.06 7.45 -11.85
CA GLY A 107 -0.60 8.12 -13.05
C GLY A 107 0.25 7.23 -13.97
N LYS A 108 1.43 7.74 -14.38
CA LYS A 108 2.35 7.02 -15.28
C LYS A 108 2.87 5.74 -14.64
N THR A 109 3.21 5.75 -13.34
CA THR A 109 3.74 4.60 -12.61
C THR A 109 2.75 3.43 -12.64
N LEU A 110 1.47 3.70 -12.40
CA LEU A 110 0.41 2.70 -12.50
C LEU A 110 0.31 2.11 -13.91
N LEU A 111 0.33 2.94 -14.95
CA LEU A 111 0.27 2.47 -16.34
C LEU A 111 1.50 1.63 -16.72
N ASP A 112 2.67 2.02 -16.26
CA ASP A 112 3.92 1.30 -16.51
C ASP A 112 3.99 -0.03 -15.74
N SER A 113 3.30 -0.14 -14.61
CA SER A 113 3.18 -1.38 -13.83
C SER A 113 2.59 -2.54 -14.65
N PHE A 114 1.74 -2.24 -15.64
CA PHE A 114 1.21 -3.26 -16.57
C PHE A 114 2.24 -3.82 -17.55
N LYS A 115 3.44 -3.24 -17.63
CA LYS A 115 4.54 -3.76 -18.45
C LYS A 115 5.37 -4.83 -17.72
N VAL A 116 5.30 -4.86 -16.38
CA VAL A 116 6.05 -5.80 -15.53
C VAL A 116 5.19 -6.84 -14.85
N VAL A 117 3.86 -6.69 -14.85
CA VAL A 117 2.97 -7.72 -14.33
C VAL A 117 2.84 -8.86 -15.33
N LYS A 118 2.85 -10.11 -14.83
CA LYS A 118 2.63 -11.31 -15.64
C LYS A 118 1.19 -11.38 -16.15
N SER A 119 0.97 -12.09 -17.26
CA SER A 119 -0.39 -12.46 -17.69
C SER A 119 -1.11 -13.17 -16.54
N TYR A 120 -2.38 -12.82 -16.34
CA TYR A 120 -3.23 -13.26 -15.24
C TYR A 120 -2.78 -12.78 -13.85
N GLY A 121 -1.81 -11.88 -13.78
CA GLY A 121 -1.43 -11.21 -12.54
C GLY A 121 -2.40 -10.09 -12.17
N LYS A 122 -2.20 -9.49 -11.00
CA LYS A 122 -3.11 -8.47 -10.45
C LYS A 122 -2.37 -7.20 -10.10
N VAL A 123 -2.95 -6.07 -10.49
CA VAL A 123 -2.49 -4.72 -10.11
C VAL A 123 -3.56 -4.08 -9.23
N VAL A 124 -3.23 -3.86 -7.97
CA VAL A 124 -4.10 -3.18 -7.00
C VAL A 124 -3.56 -1.78 -6.74
N SER A 125 -4.41 -0.77 -6.87
CA SER A 125 -4.02 0.62 -6.64
C SER A 125 -4.94 1.32 -5.65
N VAL A 126 -4.35 2.15 -4.79
CA VAL A 126 -5.05 3.09 -3.90
C VAL A 126 -4.98 4.54 -4.41
N SER A 127 -4.21 4.78 -5.47
CA SER A 127 -3.98 6.12 -6.08
C SER A 127 -4.38 6.18 -7.55
N GLY A 128 -4.95 5.08 -8.08
CA GLY A 128 -5.52 5.02 -9.42
C GLY A 128 -6.92 5.61 -9.48
N LEU A 129 -7.65 5.25 -10.53
CA LEU A 129 -9.04 5.67 -10.71
C LEU A 129 -9.97 4.47 -10.48
N PRO A 130 -11.07 4.67 -9.75
CA PRO A 130 -12.10 3.64 -9.65
C PRO A 130 -12.66 3.31 -11.03
N ASP A 131 -12.89 2.03 -11.28
CA ASP A 131 -13.42 1.52 -12.53
C ASP A 131 -14.91 1.14 -12.42
N LYS A 132 -15.46 0.59 -13.48
CA LYS A 132 -16.86 0.12 -13.50
C LYS A 132 -17.12 -0.99 -12.48
N LYS A 133 -16.17 -1.92 -12.26
CA LYS A 133 -16.31 -3.00 -11.27
C LYS A 133 -16.41 -2.43 -9.86
N PHE A 134 -15.59 -1.43 -9.56
CA PHE A 134 -15.67 -0.69 -8.30
C PHE A 134 -17.06 -0.06 -8.12
N ALA A 135 -17.57 0.68 -9.13
CA ALA A 135 -18.88 1.30 -9.08
C ALA A 135 -20.01 0.28 -8.83
N GLN A 136 -19.93 -0.89 -9.47
CA GLN A 136 -20.87 -1.99 -9.27
C GLN A 136 -20.82 -2.56 -7.85
N SER A 137 -19.62 -2.76 -7.30
CA SER A 137 -19.44 -3.31 -5.96
C SER A 137 -19.93 -2.38 -4.84
N TYR A 138 -20.08 -1.09 -5.13
CA TYR A 138 -20.67 -0.08 -4.24
C TYR A 138 -22.14 0.23 -4.55
N GLY A 139 -22.79 -0.52 -5.47
CA GLY A 139 -24.18 -0.34 -5.82
C GLY A 139 -24.50 1.00 -6.49
N LEU A 140 -23.50 1.64 -7.13
CA LEU A 140 -23.70 2.93 -7.78
C LEU A 140 -24.57 2.80 -9.03
N THR A 141 -25.29 3.89 -9.35
CA THR A 141 -26.19 3.94 -10.52
C THR A 141 -25.45 3.71 -11.84
N LEU A 142 -26.17 3.34 -12.88
CA LEU A 142 -25.61 3.14 -14.24
C LEU A 142 -24.85 4.35 -14.76
N PHE A 143 -25.28 5.55 -14.42
CA PHE A 143 -24.57 6.78 -14.78
C PHE A 143 -23.14 6.80 -14.21
N TRP A 144 -22.97 6.52 -12.93
CA TRP A 144 -21.65 6.48 -12.28
C TRP A 144 -20.81 5.30 -12.78
N GLN A 145 -21.42 4.16 -13.06
CA GLN A 145 -20.71 3.02 -13.65
C GLN A 145 -20.09 3.38 -15.01
N GLN A 146 -20.85 4.10 -15.86
CA GLN A 146 -20.34 4.57 -17.16
C GLN A 146 -19.30 5.68 -17.02
N ALA A 147 -19.49 6.62 -16.09
CA ALA A 147 -18.52 7.68 -15.80
C ALA A 147 -17.17 7.07 -15.35
N PHE A 148 -17.20 6.12 -14.44
CA PHE A 148 -15.97 5.46 -13.96
C PHE A 148 -15.31 4.59 -15.04
N GLU A 149 -16.08 3.91 -15.88
CA GLU A 149 -15.58 3.19 -17.06
C GLU A 149 -14.84 4.15 -18.01
N PHE A 150 -15.40 5.34 -18.25
CA PHE A 150 -14.79 6.32 -19.14
C PHE A 150 -13.48 6.89 -18.56
N VAL A 151 -13.48 7.32 -17.30
CA VAL A 151 -12.28 7.94 -16.68
C VAL A 151 -11.15 6.93 -16.46
N SER A 152 -11.49 5.67 -16.17
CA SER A 152 -10.50 4.58 -15.97
C SER A 152 -10.05 3.90 -17.27
N ARG A 153 -10.58 4.32 -18.43
CA ARG A 153 -10.38 3.64 -19.71
C ARG A 153 -8.91 3.37 -20.05
N LYS A 154 -8.00 4.31 -19.77
CA LYS A 154 -6.57 4.12 -20.03
C LYS A 154 -5.98 2.98 -19.19
N ILE A 155 -6.38 2.90 -17.92
CA ILE A 155 -5.91 1.88 -16.98
C ILE A 155 -6.48 0.51 -17.38
N THR A 156 -7.79 0.43 -17.63
CA THR A 156 -8.46 -0.82 -17.99
C THR A 156 -8.00 -1.36 -19.35
N GLN A 157 -7.65 -0.48 -20.31
CA GLN A 157 -7.03 -0.88 -21.57
C GLN A 157 -5.60 -1.41 -21.38
N ALA A 158 -4.80 -0.78 -20.51
CA ALA A 158 -3.46 -1.26 -20.18
C ALA A 158 -3.53 -2.64 -19.51
N ALA A 159 -4.43 -2.83 -18.54
CA ALA A 159 -4.69 -4.11 -17.89
C ALA A 159 -5.08 -5.19 -18.90
N LYS A 160 -6.04 -4.89 -19.81
CA LYS A 160 -6.46 -5.81 -20.86
C LYS A 160 -5.32 -6.19 -21.81
N LYS A 161 -4.48 -5.23 -22.20
CA LYS A 161 -3.32 -5.47 -23.05
C LYS A 161 -2.29 -6.38 -22.38
N ALA A 162 -2.09 -6.22 -21.08
CA ALA A 162 -1.22 -7.05 -20.26
C ALA A 162 -1.83 -8.42 -19.90
N GLN A 163 -3.11 -8.65 -20.24
CA GLN A 163 -3.89 -9.80 -19.77
C GLN A 163 -3.90 -9.91 -18.23
N ALA A 164 -3.90 -8.77 -17.53
CA ALA A 164 -3.86 -8.68 -16.07
C ALA A 164 -5.16 -8.08 -15.53
N GLU A 165 -5.42 -8.28 -14.23
CA GLU A 165 -6.54 -7.68 -13.55
C GLU A 165 -6.13 -6.34 -12.93
N TYR A 166 -7.04 -5.37 -12.98
CA TYR A 166 -6.95 -4.11 -12.27
C TYR A 166 -8.01 -4.03 -11.18
N GLU A 167 -7.61 -3.64 -9.97
CA GLU A 167 -8.51 -3.40 -8.86
C GLU A 167 -8.18 -2.05 -8.20
N PHE A 168 -9.18 -1.16 -8.11
CA PHE A 168 -9.07 0.01 -7.27
C PHE A 168 -9.49 -0.35 -5.85
N LEU A 169 -8.62 -0.12 -4.88
CA LEU A 169 -8.89 -0.42 -3.49
C LEU A 169 -9.28 0.84 -2.71
N PHE A 170 -10.48 0.85 -2.18
CA PHE A 170 -10.94 1.76 -1.15
C PHE A 170 -11.14 0.96 0.13
N MET A 171 -10.28 1.20 1.13
CA MET A 171 -10.23 0.44 2.38
C MET A 171 -11.57 0.49 3.11
N LYS A 172 -12.01 -0.65 3.65
CA LYS A 172 -13.21 -0.79 4.46
C LYS A 172 -12.85 -1.05 5.92
N PRO A 173 -13.48 -0.36 6.88
CA PRO A 173 -13.27 -0.64 8.30
C PRO A 173 -13.62 -2.10 8.64
N ASN A 174 -12.69 -2.80 9.31
CA ASN A 174 -12.90 -4.18 9.76
C ASN A 174 -12.15 -4.42 11.08
N GLY A 175 -12.92 -4.55 12.18
CA GLY A 175 -12.34 -4.73 13.51
C GLY A 175 -11.63 -6.06 13.72
N GLN A 176 -12.10 -7.14 13.06
CA GLN A 176 -11.45 -8.45 13.16
C GLN A 176 -10.08 -8.45 12.45
N GLN A 177 -10.00 -7.90 11.25
CA GLN A 177 -8.72 -7.73 10.54
C GLN A 177 -7.75 -6.86 11.34
N LEU A 178 -8.26 -5.80 11.97
CA LEU A 178 -7.42 -4.93 12.80
C LEU A 178 -6.90 -5.66 14.03
N ALA A 179 -7.71 -6.49 14.68
CA ALA A 179 -7.27 -7.32 15.80
C ALA A 179 -6.11 -8.25 15.39
N THR A 180 -6.21 -8.92 14.23
CA THR A 180 -5.11 -9.73 13.69
C THR A 180 -3.82 -8.92 13.51
N HIS A 181 -3.91 -7.64 13.07
CA HIS A 181 -2.72 -6.79 12.95
C HIS A 181 -2.10 -6.43 14.30
N PHE A 182 -2.91 -6.21 15.32
CA PHE A 182 -2.39 -6.00 16.68
C PHE A 182 -1.66 -7.25 17.19
N GLU A 183 -2.17 -8.45 16.91
CA GLU A 183 -1.45 -9.69 17.23
C GLU A 183 -0.09 -9.76 16.53
N LEU A 184 -0.01 -9.40 15.24
CA LEU A 184 1.27 -9.35 14.53
C LEU A 184 2.26 -8.34 15.14
N LEU A 185 1.78 -7.19 15.65
CA LEU A 185 2.61 -6.25 16.39
C LEU A 185 3.12 -6.87 17.70
N VAL A 186 2.22 -7.51 18.48
CA VAL A 186 2.57 -8.15 19.76
C VAL A 186 3.65 -9.21 19.56
N TYR A 187 3.55 -10.00 18.51
CA TYR A 187 4.53 -11.05 18.20
C TYR A 187 5.74 -10.55 17.40
N HIS A 188 5.91 -9.23 17.25
CA HIS A 188 7.02 -8.61 16.50
C HIS A 188 7.15 -9.06 15.03
N GLN A 189 6.07 -9.55 14.46
CA GLN A 189 6.00 -9.93 13.04
C GLN A 189 5.66 -8.75 12.13
N LEU A 190 5.28 -7.62 12.72
CA LEU A 190 5.01 -6.36 12.08
C LEU A 190 5.55 -5.23 12.95
N SER A 191 6.15 -4.21 12.36
CA SER A 191 6.50 -2.96 13.00
C SER A 191 5.83 -1.79 12.29
N VAL A 192 5.28 -0.86 13.06
CA VAL A 192 4.71 0.36 12.50
C VAL A 192 5.77 1.45 12.47
N GLN A 193 6.06 1.96 11.28
CA GLN A 193 7.04 3.01 11.11
C GLN A 193 6.40 4.36 11.43
N ILE A 194 6.87 4.98 12.50
CA ILE A 194 6.52 6.34 12.91
C ILE A 194 7.73 7.22 12.60
N ASP A 195 7.54 8.23 11.74
CA ASP A 195 8.62 9.13 11.32
C ASP A 195 8.84 10.23 12.35
N CYS A 196 7.76 10.88 12.78
CA CYS A 196 7.80 11.93 13.79
C CYS A 196 6.45 12.10 14.49
N GLN A 197 6.50 12.82 15.63
CA GLN A 197 5.34 13.19 16.44
C GLN A 197 5.29 14.70 16.58
N TYR A 198 4.08 15.24 16.64
CA TYR A 198 3.78 16.65 16.88
C TYR A 198 2.73 16.76 17.98
N ASP A 199 2.79 17.81 18.76
CA ASP A 199 1.68 18.18 19.65
C ASP A 199 0.53 18.77 18.81
N PHE A 200 -0.70 18.69 19.31
CA PHE A 200 -1.87 19.22 18.60
C PHE A 200 -1.76 20.71 18.26
N LYS A 201 -1.13 21.50 19.12
CA LYS A 201 -0.86 22.92 18.87
C LYS A 201 0.00 23.18 17.62
N ASP A 202 0.81 22.18 17.20
CA ASP A 202 1.72 22.26 16.06
C ASP A 202 1.16 21.51 14.83
N ILE A 203 -0.15 21.27 14.79
CA ILE A 203 -0.82 20.48 13.71
C ILE A 203 -0.53 21.03 12.33
N GLN A 204 -0.44 22.38 12.15
CA GLN A 204 -0.11 22.96 10.87
C GLN A 204 1.28 22.56 10.40
N ALA A 205 2.26 22.52 11.29
CA ALA A 205 3.61 22.06 10.96
C ALA A 205 3.63 20.58 10.58
N ALA A 206 2.82 19.75 11.25
CA ALA A 206 2.65 18.34 10.89
C ALA A 206 2.07 18.17 9.49
N LEU A 207 1.03 18.94 9.15
CA LEU A 207 0.41 18.92 7.81
C LEU A 207 1.38 19.39 6.72
N ASP A 208 2.12 20.47 6.98
CA ASP A 208 3.14 20.98 6.06
C ASP A 208 4.28 19.99 5.85
N TYR A 209 4.65 19.25 6.91
CA TYR A 209 5.65 18.19 6.81
C TYR A 209 5.18 17.04 5.91
N VAL A 210 3.95 16.56 6.12
CA VAL A 210 3.35 15.50 5.28
C VAL A 210 3.20 15.96 3.83
N ALA A 211 2.79 17.22 3.60
CA ALA A 211 2.61 17.78 2.27
C ALA A 211 3.91 17.80 1.43
N LYS A 212 5.10 17.83 2.08
CA LYS A 212 6.40 17.72 1.40
C LYS A 212 6.65 16.33 0.81
N GLY A 213 5.87 15.30 1.19
CA GLY A 213 5.94 13.96 0.63
C GLY A 213 7.22 13.18 0.96
N HIS A 214 7.93 13.54 2.03
CA HIS A 214 9.21 12.93 2.39
C HIS A 214 9.18 12.10 3.68
N ALA A 215 8.00 11.98 4.30
CA ALA A 215 7.82 11.23 5.53
C ALA A 215 8.19 9.74 5.32
N LYS A 216 8.96 9.19 6.29
CA LYS A 216 9.36 7.78 6.32
C LYS A 216 8.49 7.01 7.30
N GLY A 217 7.24 6.80 6.97
CA GLY A 217 6.29 6.18 7.87
C GLY A 217 5.09 7.08 8.16
N LYS A 218 4.57 6.98 9.38
CA LYS A 218 3.42 7.75 9.85
C LYS A 218 3.86 8.99 10.63
N VAL A 219 3.15 10.08 10.45
CA VAL A 219 3.26 11.28 11.28
C VAL A 219 2.11 11.26 12.27
N ILE A 220 2.43 11.30 13.55
CA ILE A 220 1.46 11.24 14.66
C ILE A 220 1.27 12.63 15.23
N VAL A 221 0.03 12.98 15.52
CA VAL A 221 -0.32 14.20 16.29
C VAL A 221 -0.89 13.73 17.62
N LYS A 222 -0.24 14.14 18.69
CA LYS A 222 -0.65 13.83 20.05
C LYS A 222 -1.64 14.90 20.53
N ILE A 223 -2.80 14.44 20.97
CA ILE A 223 -3.81 15.27 21.60
C ILE A 223 -3.67 15.03 23.10
N ASP A 224 -3.18 16.01 23.84
CA ASP A 224 -3.13 15.91 25.29
C ASP A 224 -4.55 16.07 25.84
N ASP A 225 -4.96 15.19 26.73
CA ASP A 225 -6.13 15.42 27.56
C ASP A 225 -5.76 16.56 28.55
N GLU A 226 -6.49 17.69 28.49
CA GLU A 226 -6.38 18.76 29.48
C GLU A 226 -6.87 18.29 30.85
#